data_dde5e452ed86e4f6f35ae627d4ed8efa
#
_entry.id   dde5e452ed86e4f6f35ae627d4ed8efa
#
_cell.length_a   1.000
_cell.length_b   1.000
_cell.length_c   1.000
_cell.angle_alpha   90.00
_cell.angle_beta   90.00
_cell.angle_gamma   90.00
#
_symmetry.space_group_name_H-M   'P 1'
#
loop_
_entity.id
_entity.type
_entity.pdbx_description
1 polymer ?
#
loop_
_entity_poly.entity_id
_entity_poly.type
_entity_poly.pdbx_seq_one_letter_code
_entity_poly.pdbx_strand_id
1 'polypeptide(L)'
;GAAAVTAKVFDTIAKGSGVFAAGHTWSGNPVGAAVANKTMDLLDEGNLVQRCAEMGDYLAQKLEALRSHPIVGDIRGEGLMRGVEFVKNKETKEPLDPALRFWVLLHREAQKKGLVLETSGGCERGQAGDMMMLGPAFIVRKKEIEDIIGLLDDVLLGVEKKIGY
;
A
#
# COMPACT_ATOMS: atom_id res chain seq x y z
N GLY A 1 12.84 -11.83 2.91
CA GLY A 1 12.60 -12.06 1.48
C GLY A 1 13.67 -12.95 0.86
N ALA A 2 13.43 -13.46 -0.33
CA ALA A 2 14.35 -14.25 -1.11
C ALA A 2 14.35 -13.79 -2.57
N ALA A 3 15.49 -13.93 -3.25
CA ALA A 3 15.60 -13.75 -4.70
C ALA A 3 15.95 -15.09 -5.33
N ALA A 4 15.09 -15.59 -6.20
CA ALA A 4 15.32 -16.82 -6.97
C ALA A 4 15.64 -16.44 -8.43
N VAL A 5 16.63 -17.12 -9.00
CA VAL A 5 17.06 -16.90 -10.38
C VAL A 5 17.13 -18.20 -11.15
N THR A 6 16.99 -18.14 -12.46
CA THR A 6 17.21 -19.31 -13.34
C THR A 6 18.69 -19.67 -13.42
N ALA A 7 18.99 -20.92 -13.78
CA ALA A 7 20.36 -21.37 -14.02
C ALA A 7 21.09 -20.48 -15.05
N LYS A 8 20.39 -19.98 -16.07
CA LYS A 8 20.95 -19.07 -17.07
C LYS A 8 21.53 -17.78 -16.44
N VAL A 9 20.80 -17.17 -15.48
CA VAL A 9 21.26 -15.96 -14.79
C VAL A 9 22.45 -16.30 -13.88
N PHE A 10 22.35 -17.40 -13.10
CA PHE A 10 23.44 -17.88 -12.25
C PHE A 10 24.72 -18.13 -13.07
N ASP A 11 24.64 -18.90 -14.14
CA ASP A 11 25.77 -19.24 -15.01
C ASP A 11 26.41 -18.01 -15.64
N THR A 12 25.61 -17.01 -16.00
CA THR A 12 26.12 -15.75 -16.57
C THR A 12 27.01 -15.03 -15.56
N ILE A 13 26.58 -14.94 -14.32
CA ILE A 13 27.36 -14.33 -13.24
C ILE A 13 28.62 -15.18 -12.94
N ALA A 14 28.45 -16.50 -12.80
CA ALA A 14 29.55 -17.42 -12.47
C ALA A 14 30.65 -17.46 -13.53
N LYS A 15 30.29 -17.39 -14.83
CA LYS A 15 31.22 -17.34 -15.96
C LYS A 15 31.75 -15.93 -16.22
N GLY A 16 31.09 -14.90 -15.73
CA GLY A 16 31.51 -13.49 -15.84
C GLY A 16 32.43 -13.08 -14.69
N SER A 17 31.94 -12.25 -13.79
CA SER A 17 32.71 -11.78 -12.63
C SER A 17 32.99 -12.85 -11.58
N GLY A 18 32.22 -13.93 -11.57
CA GLY A 18 32.27 -14.98 -10.52
C GLY A 18 31.77 -14.50 -9.14
N VAL A 19 31.33 -13.25 -9.04
CA VAL A 19 30.94 -12.63 -7.77
C VAL A 19 29.56 -12.02 -7.87
N PHE A 20 28.68 -12.39 -6.96
CA PHE A 20 27.43 -11.68 -6.71
C PHE A 20 27.69 -10.61 -5.64
N ALA A 21 27.89 -9.36 -6.10
CA ALA A 21 28.33 -8.24 -5.25
C ALA A 21 27.21 -7.57 -4.42
N ALA A 22 26.13 -8.27 -4.16
CA ALA A 22 25.03 -7.79 -3.31
C ALA A 22 24.73 -8.78 -2.19
N GLY A 23 24.42 -8.26 -1.02
CA GLY A 23 24.05 -9.07 0.13
C GLY A 23 23.60 -8.22 1.30
N HIS A 24 23.00 -8.87 2.28
CA HIS A 24 22.60 -8.27 3.54
C HIS A 24 23.27 -8.99 4.68
N THR A 25 23.54 -8.29 5.78
CA THR A 25 24.12 -8.88 7.00
C THR A 25 23.36 -10.11 7.49
N TRP A 26 22.05 -10.15 7.26
CA TRP A 26 21.16 -11.24 7.68
C TRP A 26 20.96 -12.32 6.61
N SER A 27 21.66 -12.24 5.47
CA SER A 27 21.56 -13.27 4.42
C SER A 27 21.99 -14.64 4.97
N GLY A 28 21.19 -15.66 4.66
CA GLY A 28 21.45 -17.02 5.13
C GLY A 28 21.14 -17.27 6.59
N ASN A 29 20.51 -16.32 7.30
CA ASN A 29 20.11 -16.55 8.70
C ASN A 29 19.12 -17.70 8.81
N PRO A 30 19.45 -18.79 9.56
CA PRO A 30 18.60 -19.99 9.60
C PRO A 30 17.24 -19.75 10.26
N VAL A 31 17.15 -18.86 11.24
CA VAL A 31 15.86 -18.50 11.87
C VAL A 31 14.98 -17.76 10.86
N GLY A 32 15.55 -16.80 10.12
CA GLY A 32 14.82 -16.11 9.05
C GLY A 32 14.36 -17.05 7.95
N ALA A 33 15.16 -18.05 7.58
CA ALA A 33 14.78 -19.06 6.60
C ALA A 33 13.64 -19.96 7.11
N ALA A 34 13.70 -20.39 8.38
CA ALA A 34 12.63 -21.18 8.99
C ALA A 34 11.30 -20.42 9.04
N VAL A 35 11.34 -19.14 9.41
CA VAL A 35 10.15 -18.26 9.41
C VAL A 35 9.60 -18.09 7.99
N ALA A 36 10.47 -17.88 7.00
CA ALA A 36 10.06 -17.77 5.61
C ALA A 36 9.35 -19.03 5.10
N ASN A 37 9.91 -20.22 5.39
CA ASN A 37 9.28 -21.49 5.04
C ASN A 37 7.90 -21.63 5.69
N LYS A 38 7.80 -21.37 7.01
CA LYS A 38 6.49 -21.46 7.69
C LYS A 38 5.48 -20.42 7.16
N THR A 39 5.94 -19.26 6.72
CA THR A 39 5.07 -18.28 6.05
C THR A 39 4.51 -18.85 4.74
N MET A 40 5.33 -19.53 3.94
CA MET A 40 4.87 -20.19 2.71
C MET A 40 3.84 -21.28 3.01
N ASP A 41 4.11 -22.13 4.03
CA ASP A 41 3.15 -23.14 4.47
C ASP A 41 1.79 -22.51 4.83
N LEU A 42 1.78 -21.42 5.59
CA LEU A 42 0.55 -20.71 6.00
C LEU A 42 -0.19 -20.10 4.81
N LEU A 43 0.53 -19.59 3.80
CA LEU A 43 -0.08 -19.08 2.57
C LEU A 43 -0.82 -20.20 1.82
N ASP A 44 -0.22 -21.38 1.72
CA ASP A 44 -0.79 -22.54 1.04
C ASP A 44 -1.92 -23.17 1.86
N GLU A 45 -1.70 -23.49 3.14
CA GLU A 45 -2.69 -24.07 4.05
C GLU A 45 -3.97 -23.22 4.15
N GLY A 46 -3.82 -21.88 4.19
CA GLY A 46 -4.91 -20.93 4.28
C GLY A 46 -5.52 -20.51 2.94
N ASN A 47 -4.98 -20.99 1.81
CA ASN A 47 -5.32 -20.50 0.46
C ASN A 47 -5.32 -18.97 0.38
N LEU A 48 -4.30 -18.35 1.03
CA LEU A 48 -4.31 -16.90 1.29
C LEU A 48 -4.09 -16.07 0.03
N VAL A 49 -3.49 -16.62 -1.02
CA VAL A 49 -3.35 -15.94 -2.32
C VAL A 49 -4.72 -15.74 -2.96
N GLN A 50 -5.54 -16.80 -3.03
CA GLN A 50 -6.91 -16.70 -3.55
C GLN A 50 -7.78 -15.78 -2.69
N ARG A 51 -7.67 -15.92 -1.36
CA ARG A 51 -8.36 -15.05 -0.42
C ARG A 51 -7.97 -13.57 -0.61
N CYS A 52 -6.69 -13.28 -0.88
CA CYS A 52 -6.21 -11.93 -1.16
C CYS A 52 -6.90 -11.34 -2.40
N ALA A 53 -7.09 -12.12 -3.46
CA ALA A 53 -7.84 -11.69 -4.63
C ALA A 53 -9.29 -11.36 -4.28
N GLU A 54 -10.01 -12.29 -3.66
CA GLU A 54 -11.43 -12.13 -3.29
C GLU A 54 -11.69 -10.94 -2.35
N MET A 55 -10.87 -10.82 -1.30
CA MET A 55 -10.99 -9.71 -0.34
C MET A 55 -10.50 -8.39 -0.94
N GLY A 56 -9.56 -8.46 -1.88
CA GLY A 56 -9.08 -7.32 -2.65
C GLY A 56 -10.15 -6.75 -3.59
N ASP A 57 -10.92 -7.59 -4.25
CA ASP A 57 -12.08 -7.18 -5.06
C ASP A 57 -13.15 -6.52 -4.17
N TYR A 58 -13.40 -7.11 -3.00
CA TYR A 58 -14.32 -6.51 -2.03
C TYR A 58 -13.83 -5.15 -1.53
N LEU A 59 -12.54 -5.03 -1.20
CA LEU A 59 -11.93 -3.75 -0.80
C LEU A 59 -12.03 -2.72 -1.92
N ALA A 60 -11.73 -3.10 -3.17
CA ALA A 60 -11.87 -2.22 -4.32
C ALA A 60 -13.30 -1.69 -4.46
N GLN A 61 -14.30 -2.57 -4.38
CA GLN A 61 -15.71 -2.18 -4.45
C GLN A 61 -16.08 -1.17 -3.35
N LYS A 62 -15.60 -1.39 -2.12
CA LYS A 62 -15.89 -0.49 -1.00
C LYS A 62 -15.18 0.86 -1.13
N LEU A 63 -13.96 0.87 -1.65
CA LEU A 63 -13.18 2.09 -1.88
C LEU A 63 -13.83 3.02 -2.91
N GLU A 64 -14.61 2.50 -3.86
CA GLU A 64 -15.31 3.33 -4.85
C GLU A 64 -16.22 4.40 -4.21
N ALA A 65 -16.76 4.13 -3.01
CA ALA A 65 -17.55 5.12 -2.28
C ALA A 65 -16.76 6.39 -1.95
N LEU A 66 -15.46 6.26 -1.72
CA LEU A 66 -14.60 7.42 -1.42
C LEU A 66 -14.37 8.34 -2.63
N ARG A 67 -14.74 7.91 -3.85
CA ARG A 67 -14.71 8.80 -5.02
C ARG A 67 -15.70 9.96 -4.92
N SER A 68 -16.65 9.96 -3.97
CA SER A 68 -17.53 11.10 -3.70
C SER A 68 -16.78 12.31 -3.13
N HIS A 69 -15.66 12.07 -2.44
CA HIS A 69 -14.83 13.14 -1.88
C HIS A 69 -14.19 13.99 -2.98
N PRO A 70 -14.25 15.33 -2.91
CA PRO A 70 -13.72 16.22 -3.94
C PRO A 70 -12.22 16.06 -4.16
N ILE A 71 -11.48 15.69 -3.14
CA ILE A 71 -10.03 15.55 -3.18
C ILE A 71 -9.53 14.16 -3.62
N VAL A 72 -10.40 13.16 -3.74
CA VAL A 72 -10.01 11.81 -4.19
C VAL A 72 -9.91 11.78 -5.70
N GLY A 73 -8.68 11.83 -6.22
CA GLY A 73 -8.36 11.91 -7.64
C GLY A 73 -8.38 10.56 -8.35
N ASP A 74 -7.81 9.54 -7.73
CA ASP A 74 -7.78 8.19 -8.29
C ASP A 74 -7.72 7.12 -7.20
N ILE A 75 -8.24 5.93 -7.53
CA ILE A 75 -8.18 4.73 -6.69
C ILE A 75 -7.73 3.58 -7.59
N ARG A 76 -6.61 2.95 -7.26
CA ARG A 76 -6.01 1.88 -8.06
C ARG A 76 -5.31 0.83 -7.20
N GLY A 77 -4.96 -0.28 -7.80
CA GLY A 77 -4.21 -1.36 -7.16
C GLY A 77 -4.73 -2.74 -7.51
N GLU A 78 -4.13 -3.75 -6.92
CA GLU A 78 -4.46 -5.16 -7.13
C GLU A 78 -4.51 -5.90 -5.79
N GLY A 79 -5.39 -6.88 -5.69
CA GLY A 79 -5.60 -7.60 -4.44
C GLY A 79 -5.88 -6.64 -3.28
N LEU A 80 -5.25 -6.88 -2.15
CA LEU A 80 -5.36 -6.04 -0.95
C LEU A 80 -4.43 -4.82 -0.96
N MET A 81 -3.54 -4.68 -1.94
CA MET A 81 -2.71 -3.49 -2.07
C MET A 81 -3.43 -2.44 -2.90
N ARG A 82 -3.94 -1.38 -2.27
CA ARG A 82 -4.71 -0.31 -2.90
C ARG A 82 -4.12 1.05 -2.58
N GLY A 83 -4.01 1.89 -3.60
CA GLY A 83 -3.59 3.28 -3.48
C GLY A 83 -4.73 4.24 -3.75
N VAL A 84 -4.79 5.32 -3.00
CA VAL A 84 -5.68 6.46 -3.24
C VAL A 84 -4.82 7.70 -3.45
N GLU A 85 -5.01 8.37 -4.57
CA GLU A 85 -4.32 9.60 -4.93
C GLU A 85 -5.21 10.80 -4.63
N PHE A 86 -4.62 11.83 -4.03
CA PHE A 86 -5.32 13.05 -3.65
C PHE A 86 -4.93 14.20 -4.56
N VAL A 87 -5.94 14.95 -4.99
CA VAL A 87 -5.79 16.05 -5.95
C VAL A 87 -6.62 17.25 -5.54
N LYS A 88 -6.25 18.42 -6.00
CA LYS A 88 -7.02 19.65 -5.90
C LYS A 88 -8.17 19.67 -6.91
N ASN A 89 -7.92 19.11 -8.09
CA ASN A 89 -8.91 19.06 -9.18
C ASN A 89 -8.92 17.67 -9.81
N LYS A 90 -10.08 17.03 -9.82
CA LYS A 90 -10.25 15.67 -10.34
C LYS A 90 -10.11 15.55 -11.86
N GLU A 91 -10.49 16.59 -12.58
CA GLU A 91 -10.47 16.57 -14.05
C GLU A 91 -9.05 16.78 -14.58
N THR A 92 -8.38 17.81 -14.06
CA THR A 92 -7.01 18.17 -14.49
C THR A 92 -5.94 17.36 -13.80
N LYS A 93 -6.27 16.67 -12.70
CA LYS A 93 -5.32 16.00 -11.79
C LYS A 93 -4.32 16.96 -11.13
N GLU A 94 -4.66 18.25 -11.07
CA GLU A 94 -3.85 19.23 -10.37
C GLU A 94 -3.63 18.78 -8.92
N PRO A 95 -2.37 18.64 -8.46
CA PRO A 95 -2.09 18.22 -7.09
C PRO A 95 -2.53 19.25 -6.06
N LEU A 96 -2.72 18.83 -4.83
CA LEU A 96 -2.88 19.73 -3.69
C LEU A 96 -1.63 20.60 -3.50
N ASP A 97 -1.80 21.78 -2.89
CA ASP A 97 -0.66 22.65 -2.57
C ASP A 97 0.33 21.90 -1.64
N PRO A 98 1.59 21.71 -2.04
CA PRO A 98 2.59 21.03 -1.23
C PRO A 98 2.80 21.65 0.15
N ALA A 99 2.53 22.96 0.30
CA ALA A 99 2.64 23.65 1.57
C ALA A 99 1.65 23.13 2.63
N LEU A 100 0.54 22.53 2.21
CA LEU A 100 -0.43 21.89 3.10
C LEU A 100 0.15 20.66 3.80
N ARG A 101 1.17 20.02 3.20
CA ARG A 101 1.68 18.72 3.65
C ARG A 101 0.54 17.75 3.95
N PHE A 102 -0.38 17.64 2.99
CA PHE A 102 -1.66 16.93 3.17
C PHE A 102 -1.46 15.50 3.67
N TRP A 103 -0.49 14.78 3.14
CA TRP A 103 -0.17 13.41 3.58
C TRP A 103 0.13 13.33 5.08
N VAL A 104 0.79 14.35 5.69
CA VAL A 104 1.05 14.42 7.13
C VAL A 104 -0.24 14.68 7.90
N LEU A 105 -1.06 15.61 7.39
CA LEU A 105 -2.36 15.92 7.99
C LEU A 105 -3.25 14.69 8.00
N LEU A 106 -3.39 14.01 6.86
CA LEU A 106 -4.16 12.78 6.70
C LEU A 106 -3.72 11.70 7.70
N HIS A 107 -2.41 11.44 7.77
CA HIS A 107 -1.83 10.46 8.69
C HIS A 107 -2.21 10.76 10.15
N ARG A 108 -2.04 12.01 10.57
CA ARG A 108 -2.34 12.42 11.95
C ARG A 108 -3.82 12.31 12.29
N GLU A 109 -4.70 12.71 11.39
CA GLU A 109 -6.15 12.62 11.63
C GLU A 109 -6.63 11.16 11.64
N ALA A 110 -6.07 10.31 10.78
CA ALA A 110 -6.32 8.88 10.79
C ALA A 110 -5.88 8.24 12.12
N GLN A 111 -4.68 8.55 12.61
CA GLN A 111 -4.18 8.03 13.88
C GLN A 111 -5.07 8.42 15.08
N LYS A 112 -5.63 9.63 15.10
CA LYS A 112 -6.57 10.06 16.15
C LYS A 112 -7.83 9.19 16.21
N LYS A 113 -8.20 8.59 15.07
CA LYS A 113 -9.34 7.66 14.96
C LYS A 113 -8.94 6.19 15.09
N GLY A 114 -7.67 5.90 15.42
CA GLY A 114 -7.16 4.55 15.57
C GLY A 114 -6.82 3.85 14.25
N LEU A 115 -6.78 4.58 13.12
CA LEU A 115 -6.44 4.05 11.82
C LEU A 115 -4.98 4.38 11.46
N VAL A 116 -4.17 3.36 11.24
CA VAL A 116 -2.78 3.51 10.78
C VAL A 116 -2.76 3.41 9.26
N LEU A 117 -2.26 4.45 8.60
CA LEU A 117 -2.15 4.55 7.15
C LEU A 117 -0.71 4.75 6.73
N GLU A 118 -0.33 4.12 5.63
CA GLU A 118 0.87 4.51 4.89
C GLU A 118 0.49 5.69 3.98
N THR A 119 1.11 6.84 4.22
CA THR A 119 0.87 8.07 3.47
C THR A 119 2.17 8.64 2.93
N SER A 120 2.14 9.20 1.74
CA SER A 120 3.32 9.76 1.09
C SER A 120 2.97 11.04 0.33
N GLY A 121 3.92 11.97 0.31
CA GLY A 121 3.89 13.18 -0.51
C GLY A 121 5.07 13.21 -1.47
N GLY A 122 5.03 14.15 -2.43
CA GLY A 122 6.08 14.29 -3.44
C GLY A 122 6.01 13.23 -4.54
N CYS A 123 4.85 12.59 -4.73
CA CYS A 123 4.66 11.52 -5.72
C CYS A 123 4.81 12.01 -7.16
N GLU A 124 4.67 13.32 -7.40
CA GLU A 124 4.95 13.97 -8.66
C GLU A 124 6.35 14.62 -8.62
N ARG A 125 7.33 13.94 -9.22
CA ARG A 125 8.72 14.42 -9.40
C ARG A 125 9.41 14.89 -8.11
N GLY A 126 9.00 14.37 -6.95
CA GLY A 126 9.54 14.74 -5.66
C GLY A 126 9.05 16.09 -5.10
N GLN A 127 8.11 16.76 -5.75
CA GLN A 127 7.68 18.12 -5.40
C GLN A 127 6.24 18.20 -4.90
N ALA A 128 5.32 17.53 -5.57
CA ALA A 128 3.89 17.56 -5.28
C ALA A 128 3.29 16.16 -5.33
N GLY A 129 1.96 16.05 -5.15
CA GLY A 129 1.23 14.80 -5.20
C GLY A 129 1.24 14.06 -3.87
N ASP A 130 0.06 13.80 -3.36
CA ASP A 130 -0.20 13.13 -2.10
C ASP A 130 -0.95 11.83 -2.33
N MET A 131 -0.58 10.80 -1.60
CA MET A 131 -1.25 9.50 -1.68
C MET A 131 -1.35 8.82 -0.32
N MET A 132 -2.25 7.87 -0.22
CA MET A 132 -2.22 6.84 0.81
C MET A 132 -2.22 5.45 0.18
N MET A 133 -1.66 4.49 0.90
CA MET A 133 -1.70 3.08 0.54
C MET A 133 -2.36 2.27 1.65
N LEU A 134 -3.21 1.34 1.21
CA LEU A 134 -3.81 0.31 2.06
C LEU A 134 -3.18 -1.05 1.73
N GLY A 135 -2.85 -1.79 2.76
CA GLY A 135 -2.31 -3.15 2.65
C GLY A 135 -2.70 -3.97 3.88
N PRO A 136 -4.02 -4.21 4.10
CA PRO A 136 -4.44 -5.01 5.24
C PRO A 136 -3.93 -6.45 5.11
N ALA A 137 -3.82 -7.14 6.25
CA ALA A 137 -3.36 -8.52 6.30
C ALA A 137 -4.28 -9.45 5.46
N PHE A 138 -3.72 -10.51 4.88
CA PHE A 138 -4.46 -11.50 4.08
C PHE A 138 -5.64 -12.16 4.80
N ILE A 139 -5.63 -12.14 6.12
CA ILE A 139 -6.70 -12.66 6.97
C ILE A 139 -7.79 -11.65 7.28
N VAL A 140 -7.74 -10.43 6.73
CA VAL A 140 -8.74 -9.38 6.92
C VAL A 140 -10.15 -9.89 6.61
N ARG A 141 -11.13 -9.48 7.39
CA ARG A 141 -12.55 -9.83 7.22
C ARG A 141 -13.31 -8.69 6.57
N LYS A 142 -14.44 -9.00 5.93
CA LYS A 142 -15.32 -8.00 5.30
C LYS A 142 -15.70 -6.88 6.27
N LYS A 143 -16.06 -7.23 7.50
CA LYS A 143 -16.41 -6.26 8.53
C LYS A 143 -15.26 -5.29 8.84
N GLU A 144 -14.03 -5.78 8.89
CA GLU A 144 -12.85 -4.95 9.13
C GLU A 144 -12.58 -4.01 7.93
N ILE A 145 -12.82 -4.46 6.71
CA ILE A 145 -12.78 -3.61 5.52
C ILE A 145 -13.83 -2.51 5.62
N GLU A 146 -15.06 -2.84 5.99
CA GLU A 146 -16.13 -1.86 6.16
C GLU A 146 -15.78 -0.81 7.24
N ASP A 147 -15.20 -1.26 8.35
CA ASP A 147 -14.75 -0.37 9.43
C ASP A 147 -13.62 0.56 8.96
N ILE A 148 -12.65 0.04 8.19
CA ILE A 148 -11.58 0.84 7.58
C ILE A 148 -12.18 1.92 6.67
N ILE A 149 -13.11 1.55 5.78
CA ILE A 149 -13.72 2.50 4.84
C ILE A 149 -14.54 3.55 5.58
N GLY A 150 -15.32 3.19 6.58
CA GLY A 150 -16.07 4.15 7.39
C GLY A 150 -15.17 5.13 8.13
N LEU A 151 -14.06 4.65 8.72
CA LEU A 151 -13.06 5.51 9.35
C LEU A 151 -12.38 6.45 8.35
N LEU A 152 -12.09 5.95 7.14
CA LEU A 152 -11.49 6.76 6.07
C LEU A 152 -12.43 7.87 5.60
N ASP A 153 -13.70 7.56 5.37
CA ASP A 153 -14.73 8.53 5.00
C ASP A 153 -14.79 9.67 6.03
N ASP A 154 -14.89 9.32 7.30
CA ASP A 154 -14.88 10.26 8.42
C ASP A 154 -13.60 11.11 8.50
N VAL A 155 -12.44 10.51 8.24
CA VAL A 155 -11.15 11.20 8.23
C VAL A 155 -11.10 12.19 7.07
N LEU A 156 -11.51 11.75 5.87
CA LEU A 156 -11.52 12.58 4.66
C LEU A 156 -12.42 13.79 4.84
N LEU A 157 -13.66 13.61 5.33
CA LEU A 157 -14.56 14.72 5.66
C LEU A 157 -13.93 15.72 6.63
N GLY A 158 -13.19 15.23 7.62
CA GLY A 158 -12.51 16.06 8.60
C GLY A 158 -11.33 16.85 8.04
N VAL A 159 -10.53 16.24 7.17
CA VAL A 159 -9.38 16.92 6.56
C VAL A 159 -9.81 17.89 5.48
N GLU A 160 -10.84 17.57 4.69
CA GLU A 160 -11.45 18.46 3.69
C GLU A 160 -11.87 19.79 4.31
N LYS A 161 -12.64 19.75 5.41
CA LYS A 161 -13.02 20.95 6.15
C LYS A 161 -11.81 21.79 6.62
N LYS A 162 -10.70 21.14 6.99
CA LYS A 162 -9.50 21.84 7.45
C LYS A 162 -8.74 22.54 6.33
N ILE A 163 -8.84 22.03 5.11
CA ILE A 163 -8.16 22.60 3.94
C ILE A 163 -9.07 23.45 3.06
N GLY A 164 -10.35 23.61 3.44
CA GLY A 164 -11.29 24.54 2.78
C GLY A 164 -12.11 23.93 1.65
N TYR A 165 -12.36 22.61 1.70
CA TYR A 165 -13.30 21.87 0.82
C TYR A 165 -14.63 21.62 1.50
#